data_b47135d515c790ffd3866263c92f9579
#
_entry.id   b47135d515c790ffd3866263c92f9579
#
_cell.length_a   1.000
_cell.length_b   1.000
_cell.length_c   1.000
_cell.angle_alpha   90.00
_cell.angle_beta   90.00
_cell.angle_gamma   90.00
#
_symmetry.space_group_name_H-M   'P 1'
#
loop_
_entity.id
_entity.type
_entity.pdbx_description
1 polymer ?
#
loop_
_entity_poly.entity_id
_entity_poly.type
_entity_poly.pdbx_seq_one_letter_code
_entity_poly.pdbx_strand_id
1 'polypeptide(L)' 'MTKYEELMNKSDECCLRAIKFAKKNDWDMATFYKNASVGYKEKASNLTLEQASEVVQ' A
#
# COMPACT_ATOMS: atom_id res chain seq x y z
N MET A 1 10.28 11.12 6.37
CA MET A 1 9.01 10.51 5.90
C MET A 1 8.13 10.22 7.11
N THR A 2 6.85 10.56 7.03
CA THR A 2 5.92 10.22 8.10
C THR A 2 5.43 8.78 7.96
N LYS A 3 4.88 8.24 9.04
CA LYS A 3 4.31 6.90 9.03
C LYS A 3 3.18 6.77 8.01
N TYR A 4 2.36 7.81 7.88
CA TYR A 4 1.31 7.84 6.87
C TYR A 4 1.89 7.76 5.46
N GLU A 5 2.90 8.57 5.16
CA GLU A 5 3.56 8.56 3.85
C GLU A 5 4.20 7.22 3.55
N GLU A 6 4.83 6.58 4.53
CA GLU A 6 5.42 5.26 4.36
C GLU A 6 4.37 4.23 3.96
N LEU A 7 3.23 4.20 4.65
CA LEU A 7 2.15 3.27 4.35
C LEU A 7 1.55 3.54 2.96
N MET A 8 1.36 4.81 2.61
CA MET A 8 0.84 5.16 1.30
C MET A 8 1.81 4.79 0.19
N ASN A 9 3.11 4.96 0.41
CA ASN A 9 4.13 4.55 -0.56
C ASN A 9 4.13 3.04 -0.77
N LYS A 10 3.99 2.27 0.30
CA LYS A 10 3.88 0.80 0.20
C LYS A 10 2.62 0.39 -0.56
N SER A 11 1.51 1.09 -0.32
CA SER A 11 0.26 0.86 -1.05
C SER A 11 0.46 1.11 -2.55
N ASP A 12 1.12 2.21 -2.91
CA ASP A 12 1.37 2.55 -4.31
C ASP A 12 2.27 1.52 -4.99
N GLU A 13 3.33 1.05 -4.31
CA GLU A 13 4.19 0.00 -4.83
C GLU A 13 3.41 -1.28 -5.10
N CYS A 14 2.56 -1.69 -4.17
CA CYS A 14 1.74 -2.89 -4.35
C CYS A 14 0.77 -2.72 -5.52
N CYS A 15 0.19 -1.53 -5.66
CA CYS A 15 -0.71 -1.23 -6.77
C CYS A 15 0.01 -1.37 -8.12
N LEU A 16 1.21 -0.81 -8.24
CA LEU A 16 2.01 -0.92 -9.46
C LEU A 16 2.37 -2.36 -9.79
N ARG A 17 2.73 -3.15 -8.78
CA ARG A 17 3.00 -4.58 -8.98
C ARG A 17 1.75 -5.34 -9.42
N ALA A 18 0.60 -5.01 -8.85
CA ALA A 18 -0.67 -5.63 -9.26
C ALA A 18 -0.94 -5.36 -10.74
N ILE A 19 -0.75 -4.14 -11.21
CA ILE A 19 -0.92 -3.78 -12.61
C ILE A 19 0.05 -4.56 -13.49
N LYS A 20 1.30 -4.66 -13.08
CA LYS A 20 2.34 -5.40 -13.81
C LYS A 20 1.95 -6.86 -14.00
N PHE A 21 1.48 -7.53 -12.94
CA PHE A 21 1.05 -8.92 -13.03
C PHE A 21 -0.22 -9.08 -13.85
N ALA A 22 -1.15 -8.14 -13.73
CA ALA A 22 -2.37 -8.16 -14.55
C ALA A 22 -2.05 -8.10 -16.04
N LYS A 23 -1.06 -7.30 -16.43
CA LYS A 23 -0.62 -7.22 -17.83
C LYS A 23 -0.03 -8.53 -18.33
N LYS A 24 0.47 -9.37 -17.45
CA LYS A 24 1.00 -10.69 -17.76
C LYS A 24 -0.07 -11.79 -17.65
N ASN A 25 -1.31 -11.41 -17.39
CA ASN A 25 -2.42 -12.33 -17.13
C ASN A 25 -2.21 -13.22 -15.90
N ASP A 26 -1.37 -12.78 -14.97
CA ASP A 26 -1.15 -13.46 -13.69
C ASP A 26 -2.11 -12.87 -12.67
N TRP A 27 -3.36 -13.32 -12.72
CA TRP A 27 -4.43 -12.76 -11.90
C TRP A 27 -4.31 -13.10 -10.42
N ASP A 28 -3.70 -14.23 -10.08
CA ASP A 28 -3.48 -14.61 -8.68
C ASP A 28 -2.54 -13.63 -8.00
N MET A 29 -1.41 -13.33 -8.64
CA MET A 29 -0.45 -12.37 -8.10
C MET A 29 -0.99 -10.95 -8.13
N ALA A 30 -1.73 -10.60 -9.19
CA ALA A 30 -2.37 -9.28 -9.29
C ALA A 30 -3.35 -9.07 -8.13
N THR A 31 -4.17 -10.08 -7.81
CA THR A 31 -5.12 -10.02 -6.70
C THR A 31 -4.40 -9.91 -5.36
N PHE A 32 -3.33 -10.68 -5.19
CA PHE A 32 -2.51 -10.63 -3.96
C PHE A 32 -2.00 -9.22 -3.68
N TYR A 33 -1.38 -8.58 -4.68
CA TYR A 33 -0.85 -7.23 -4.51
C TYR A 33 -1.93 -6.17 -4.41
N LYS A 34 -3.06 -6.34 -5.10
CA LYS A 34 -4.21 -5.45 -4.94
C LYS A 34 -4.71 -5.47 -3.50
N ASN A 35 -4.86 -6.66 -2.92
CA ASN A 35 -5.32 -6.81 -1.54
C ASN A 35 -4.31 -6.22 -0.56
N ALA A 36 -3.02 -6.39 -0.81
CA ALA A 36 -1.97 -5.79 0.01
C ALA A 36 -2.03 -4.26 -0.06
N SER A 37 -2.26 -3.70 -1.25
CA SER A 37 -2.41 -2.25 -1.43
C SER A 37 -3.58 -1.71 -0.61
N VAL A 38 -4.74 -2.37 -0.68
CA VAL A 38 -5.92 -1.98 0.10
C VAL A 38 -5.63 -2.07 1.60
N GLY A 39 -4.94 -3.12 2.04
CA GLY A 39 -4.57 -3.29 3.44
C GLY A 39 -3.70 -2.15 3.95
N TYR A 40 -2.72 -1.71 3.18
CA TYR A 40 -1.88 -0.57 3.57
C TYR A 40 -2.68 0.74 3.62
N LYS A 41 -3.60 0.95 2.70
CA LYS A 41 -4.47 2.13 2.72
C LYS A 41 -5.37 2.14 3.95
N GLU A 42 -5.91 0.99 4.32
CA GLU A 42 -6.74 0.86 5.52
C GLU A 42 -5.94 1.17 6.77
N LYS A 43 -4.72 0.63 6.87
CA LYS A 43 -3.83 0.93 8.00
C LYS A 43 -3.54 2.43 8.09
N ALA A 44 -3.27 3.08 6.96
CA ALA A 44 -3.02 4.51 6.93
C ALA A 44 -4.26 5.30 7.39
N SER A 45 -5.45 4.90 6.95
CA SER A 45 -6.69 5.56 7.32
C SER A 45 -7.04 5.42 8.80
N ASN A 46 -6.57 4.35 9.44
CA ASN A 46 -6.84 4.07 10.84
C ASN A 46 -5.82 4.71 11.80
N LEU A 47 -4.80 5.38 11.27
CA LEU A 47 -3.84 6.09 12.11
C LEU A 47 -4.50 7.31 12.75
N THR A 48 -4.17 7.54 14.03
CA THR A 48 -4.52 8.82 14.66
C THR A 48 -3.67 9.92 14.04
N LEU A 49 -4.05 11.17 14.22
CA LEU A 49 -3.28 12.31 13.73
C LEU A 49 -1.85 12.28 14.26
N GLU A 50 -1.67 11.95 15.53
CA GLU A 50 -0.37 11.82 16.15
C GLU A 50 0.47 10.71 15.50
N GLN A 51 -0.12 9.53 15.29
CA GLN A 51 0.56 8.41 14.65
C GLN A 51 0.89 8.72 13.18
N ALA A 52 -0.02 9.36 12.47
CA ALA A 52 0.19 9.69 11.07
C ALA A 52 1.34 10.68 10.88
N SER A 53 1.56 11.56 11.84
CA SER A 53 2.62 12.57 11.81
C SER A 53 3.96 12.05 12.33
N GLU A 54 4.00 10.84 12.89
CA GLU A 54 5.21 10.24 13.41
C GLU A 54 6.22 10.03 12.29
N VAL A 55 7.44 10.49 12.52
CA VAL A 55 8.52 10.36 11.53
C VAL A 55 9.15 8.98 11.65
N VAL A 56 9.26 8.28 10.53
CA VAL A 56 9.94 6.99 10.44
C VAL A 56 11.17 7.13 9.55
N GLN A 57 12.17 6.34 9.83
CA GLN A 57 13.42 6.39 9.06
C GLN A 57 13.59 5.18 8.16
#